data_fba8fc307b24e1eaef7d8fadbb85c5e2
#
_entry.id   fba8fc307b24e1eaef7d8fadbb85c5e2
#
_cell.length_a   1.000
_cell.length_b   1.000
_cell.length_c   1.000
_cell.angle_alpha   90.00
_cell.angle_beta   90.00
_cell.angle_gamma   90.00
#
_symmetry.space_group_name_H-M   'P 1'
#
loop_
_entity.id
_entity.type
_entity.pdbx_description
1 polymer ?
#
loop_
_entity_poly.entity_id
_entity_poly.type
_entity_poly.pdbx_seq_one_letter_code
_entity_poly.pdbx_strand_id
1 'polypeptide(L)'
;EAARLAQATIVDIVFHEFNPFGISGVVVIAESHLSIHTWPEYRYAAVDIFSCGDVLQPEVAASYLVEQFAAERTSIVEMQRGMFLNSSMPIVNRAVVAIR
;
A
#
# COMPACT_ATOMS: atom_id res chain seq x y z
N GLU A 1 -0.58 -3.99 10.72
CA GLU A 1 0.49 -3.24 11.38
C GLU A 1 1.03 -2.12 10.46
N ALA A 2 1.32 -2.39 9.19
CA ALA A 2 1.83 -1.36 8.28
C ALA A 2 0.94 -0.11 8.25
N ALA A 3 -0.37 -0.30 8.13
CA ALA A 3 -1.33 0.80 8.12
C ALA A 3 -1.30 1.58 9.45
N ARG A 4 -1.22 0.87 10.56
CA ARG A 4 -1.16 1.50 11.89
C ARG A 4 0.10 2.34 12.05
N LEU A 5 1.24 1.81 11.64
CA LEU A 5 2.51 2.54 11.71
C LEU A 5 2.52 3.78 10.82
N ALA A 6 1.83 3.72 9.69
CA ALA A 6 1.69 4.85 8.78
C ALA A 6 0.68 5.91 9.28
N GLN A 7 0.12 5.72 10.46
CA GLN A 7 -0.88 6.60 11.07
C GLN A 7 -2.21 6.64 10.30
N ALA A 8 -2.56 5.52 9.68
CA ALA A 8 -3.84 5.41 8.99
C ALA A 8 -4.98 5.15 9.98
N THR A 9 -6.14 5.69 9.68
CA THR A 9 -7.37 5.34 10.39
C THR A 9 -7.98 4.14 9.68
N ILE A 10 -7.91 2.97 10.32
CA ILE A 10 -8.37 1.72 9.73
C ILE A 10 -9.90 1.65 9.84
N VAL A 11 -10.56 1.45 8.70
CA VAL A 11 -12.01 1.31 8.61
C VAL A 11 -12.42 -0.15 8.51
N ASP A 12 -11.71 -0.93 7.69
CA ASP A 12 -12.02 -2.34 7.49
C ASP A 12 -10.77 -3.08 7.01
N ILE A 13 -10.77 -4.39 7.22
CA ILE A 13 -9.68 -5.27 6.81
C ILE A 13 -10.29 -6.50 6.17
N VAL A 14 -9.90 -6.80 4.93
CA VAL A 14 -10.38 -7.96 4.19
C VAL A 14 -9.19 -8.69 3.59
N PHE A 15 -9.10 -9.99 3.86
CA PHE A 15 -8.08 -10.85 3.27
C PHE A 15 -8.72 -12.10 2.69
N HIS A 16 -8.20 -12.54 1.58
CA HIS A 16 -8.56 -13.80 0.94
C HIS A 16 -7.30 -14.61 0.70
N GLU A 17 -7.33 -15.85 1.16
CA GLU A 17 -6.25 -16.80 0.94
C GLU A 17 -6.62 -17.71 -0.22
N PHE A 18 -5.74 -17.78 -1.20
CA PHE A 18 -5.93 -18.65 -2.36
C PHE A 18 -5.30 -20.00 -2.14
N ASN A 19 -5.93 -21.04 -2.68
CA ASN A 19 -5.42 -22.39 -2.63
C ASN A 19 -4.85 -22.75 -4.02
N PRO A 20 -3.60 -23.24 -4.13
CA PRO A 20 -2.70 -23.60 -3.04
C PRO A 20 -1.84 -22.45 -2.49
N PHE A 21 -1.73 -21.30 -3.21
CA PHE A 21 -0.81 -20.23 -2.82
C PHE A 21 -1.44 -18.86 -3.00
N GLY A 22 -0.92 -17.91 -2.23
CA GLY A 22 -1.16 -16.51 -2.46
C GLY A 22 -2.26 -15.93 -1.59
N ILE A 23 -2.14 -14.64 -1.35
CA ILE A 23 -3.09 -13.86 -0.55
C ILE A 23 -3.38 -12.58 -1.32
N SER A 24 -4.63 -12.17 -1.32
CA SER A 24 -5.02 -10.82 -1.67
C SER A 24 -5.63 -10.16 -0.45
N GLY A 25 -5.24 -8.94 -0.17
CA GLY A 25 -5.74 -8.23 0.99
C GLY A 25 -5.94 -6.76 0.73
N VAL A 26 -6.91 -6.20 1.41
CA VAL A 26 -7.19 -4.76 1.38
C VAL A 26 -7.41 -4.29 2.80
N VAL A 27 -6.73 -3.23 3.18
CA VAL A 27 -7.02 -2.47 4.39
C VAL A 27 -7.67 -1.17 3.92
N VAL A 28 -8.96 -1.05 4.20
CA VAL A 28 -9.69 0.19 3.92
C VAL A 28 -9.36 1.16 5.03
N ILE A 29 -8.85 2.30 4.66
CA ILE A 29 -8.52 3.37 5.59
C ILE A 29 -9.33 4.62 5.25
N ALA A 30 -9.43 5.54 6.19
CA ALA A 30 -10.13 6.79 5.94
C ALA A 30 -9.54 7.47 4.71
N GLU A 31 -10.40 7.68 3.71
CA GLU A 31 -10.14 8.31 2.41
C GLU A 31 -9.29 7.50 1.44
N SER A 32 -8.94 6.22 1.75
CA SER A 32 -8.04 5.47 0.89
C SER A 32 -7.97 3.99 1.22
N HIS A 33 -6.92 3.33 0.75
CA HIS A 33 -6.69 1.92 1.04
C HIS A 33 -5.22 1.55 0.92
N LEU A 34 -4.87 0.43 1.55
CA LEU A 34 -3.67 -0.34 1.26
C LEU A 34 -4.12 -1.67 0.70
N SER A 35 -3.50 -2.12 -0.38
CA SER A 35 -3.78 -3.44 -0.92
C SER A 35 -2.50 -4.21 -1.15
N ILE A 36 -2.59 -5.53 -1.03
CA ILE A 36 -1.48 -6.42 -1.26
C ILE A 36 -1.94 -7.65 -2.01
N HIS A 37 -1.11 -8.10 -2.93
CA HIS A 37 -1.26 -9.36 -3.63
C HIS A 37 0.06 -10.10 -3.56
N THR A 38 0.03 -11.38 -3.22
CA THR A 38 1.26 -12.16 -3.09
C THR A 38 1.27 -13.35 -4.03
N TRP A 39 2.46 -13.63 -4.54
CA TRP A 39 2.76 -14.83 -5.33
C TRP A 39 3.97 -15.53 -4.69
N PRO A 40 3.72 -16.34 -3.64
CA PRO A 40 4.83 -16.99 -2.92
C PRO A 40 5.68 -17.89 -3.81
N GLU A 41 5.07 -18.53 -4.82
CA GLU A 41 5.75 -19.37 -5.80
C GLU A 41 6.80 -18.61 -6.61
N TYR A 42 6.64 -17.30 -6.74
CA TYR A 42 7.58 -16.42 -7.44
C TYR A 42 8.35 -15.53 -6.46
N ARG A 43 8.11 -15.69 -5.17
CA ARG A 43 8.70 -14.85 -4.12
C ARG A 43 8.46 -13.36 -4.41
N TYR A 44 7.22 -13.05 -4.74
CA TYR A 44 6.83 -11.72 -5.19
C TYR A 44 5.56 -11.24 -4.49
N ALA A 45 5.54 -9.97 -4.17
CA ALA A 45 4.35 -9.29 -3.69
C ALA A 45 4.21 -7.93 -4.37
N ALA A 46 2.98 -7.58 -4.71
CA ALA A 46 2.62 -6.26 -5.20
C ALA A 46 1.80 -5.54 -4.15
N VAL A 47 2.15 -4.31 -3.86
CA VAL A 47 1.51 -3.52 -2.82
C VAL A 47 1.14 -2.15 -3.38
N ASP A 48 -0.10 -1.75 -3.15
CA ASP A 48 -0.57 -0.40 -3.42
C ASP A 48 -0.87 0.30 -2.12
N ILE A 49 -0.30 1.47 -1.95
CA ILE A 49 -0.63 2.35 -0.84
C ILE A 49 -1.25 3.59 -1.45
N PHE A 50 -2.57 3.62 -1.44
CA PHE A 50 -3.34 4.72 -2.01
C PHE A 50 -3.71 5.65 -0.87
N SER A 51 -3.09 6.81 -0.84
CA SER A 51 -3.26 7.76 0.25
C SER A 51 -3.79 9.10 -0.24
N CYS A 52 -4.47 9.77 0.68
CA CYS A 52 -5.01 11.10 0.45
C CYS A 52 -4.78 11.92 1.72
N GLY A 53 -4.34 13.18 1.56
CA GLY A 53 -4.08 14.05 2.70
C GLY A 53 -2.66 13.97 3.24
N ASP A 54 -2.42 14.66 4.35
CA ASP A 54 -1.07 14.92 4.87
C ASP A 54 -0.70 14.06 6.08
N VAL A 55 -1.66 13.33 6.66
CA VAL A 55 -1.44 12.58 7.90
C VAL A 55 -0.82 11.22 7.63
N LEU A 56 -1.30 10.54 6.61
CA LEU A 56 -0.81 9.22 6.26
C LEU A 56 0.64 9.28 5.78
N GLN A 57 1.46 8.38 6.28
CA GLN A 57 2.87 8.26 5.91
C GLN A 57 3.10 6.98 5.11
N PRO A 58 2.88 7.00 3.80
CA PRO A 58 2.99 5.78 2.98
C PRO A 58 4.39 5.19 2.97
N GLU A 59 5.42 6.01 3.07
CA GLU A 59 6.80 5.56 3.14
C GLU A 59 7.07 4.71 4.39
N VAL A 60 6.39 4.97 5.49
CA VAL A 60 6.51 4.16 6.71
C VAL A 60 5.89 2.79 6.49
N ALA A 61 4.72 2.73 5.88
CA ALA A 61 4.07 1.46 5.53
C ALA A 61 4.94 0.65 4.58
N ALA A 62 5.47 1.29 3.55
CA ALA A 62 6.33 0.63 2.56
C ALA A 62 7.59 0.06 3.21
N SER A 63 8.27 0.85 4.03
CA SER A 63 9.49 0.41 4.71
C SER A 63 9.23 -0.76 5.65
N TYR A 64 8.12 -0.73 6.37
CA TYR A 64 7.74 -1.83 7.23
C TYR A 64 7.53 -3.12 6.44
N LEU A 65 6.82 -3.04 5.31
CA LEU A 65 6.56 -4.21 4.47
C LEU A 65 7.85 -4.77 3.86
N VAL A 66 8.72 -3.90 3.37
CA VAL A 66 10.02 -4.31 2.84
C VAL A 66 10.82 -5.09 3.89
N GLU A 67 10.85 -4.60 5.10
CA GLU A 67 11.56 -5.24 6.20
C GLU A 67 10.93 -6.58 6.59
N GLN A 68 9.60 -6.61 6.76
CA GLN A 68 8.89 -7.82 7.20
C GLN A 68 8.93 -8.92 6.15
N PHE A 69 8.92 -8.58 4.89
CA PHE A 69 9.08 -9.57 3.82
C PHE A 69 10.53 -9.95 3.56
N ALA A 70 11.48 -9.32 4.25
CA ALA A 70 12.91 -9.53 4.02
C ALA A 70 13.23 -9.40 2.52
N ALA A 71 12.72 -8.35 1.90
CA ALA A 71 12.81 -8.17 0.46
C ALA A 71 14.26 -7.94 0.02
N GLU A 72 14.68 -8.68 -0.99
CA GLU A 72 16.01 -8.51 -1.59
C GLU A 72 16.00 -7.41 -2.65
N ARG A 73 14.87 -7.26 -3.34
CA ARG A 73 14.68 -6.26 -4.39
C ARG A 73 13.36 -5.57 -4.21
N THR A 74 13.38 -4.25 -4.33
CA THR A 74 12.17 -3.44 -4.26
C THR A 74 12.13 -2.49 -5.44
N SER A 75 10.91 -2.27 -5.95
CA SER A 75 10.65 -1.22 -6.91
C SER A 75 9.52 -0.37 -6.33
N ILE A 76 9.82 0.89 -6.07
CA ILE A 76 8.86 1.82 -5.49
C ILE A 76 8.63 2.94 -6.49
N VAL A 77 7.36 3.11 -6.88
CA VAL A 77 6.95 4.19 -7.77
C VAL A 77 5.92 5.03 -7.03
N GLU A 78 6.18 6.31 -6.97
CA GLU A 78 5.22 7.28 -6.43
C GLU A 78 4.53 7.97 -7.60
N MET A 79 3.19 7.89 -7.60
CA MET A 79 2.38 8.51 -8.65
C MET A 79 1.39 9.47 -8.01
N GLN A 80 1.32 10.67 -8.53
CA GLN A 80 0.32 11.66 -8.12
C GLN A 80 -0.87 11.57 -9.06
N ARG A 81 -2.06 11.42 -8.49
CA ARG A 81 -3.32 11.33 -9.23
C ARG A 81 -4.30 12.37 -8.70
N GLY A 82 -5.32 12.66 -9.49
CA GLY A 82 -6.35 13.61 -9.07
C GLY A 82 -5.87 15.05 -9.10
N MET A 83 -4.94 15.37 -9.99
CA MET A 83 -4.49 16.75 -10.13
C MET A 83 -5.53 17.56 -10.90
N PHE A 84 -6.03 18.62 -10.28
CA PHE A 84 -7.00 19.53 -10.87
C PHE A 84 -6.31 20.83 -11.28
N LEU A 85 -6.70 21.38 -12.42
CA LEU A 85 -6.08 22.60 -12.98
C LEU A 85 -6.17 23.83 -12.08
N ASN A 86 -7.15 23.87 -11.18
CA ASN A 86 -7.38 24.98 -10.26
C ASN A 86 -7.31 24.54 -8.80
N SER A 87 -6.48 23.56 -8.48
CA SER A 87 -6.61 22.98 -7.17
C SER A 87 -5.86 23.73 -6.09
N SER A 88 -6.64 24.33 -5.22
CA SER A 88 -6.23 24.55 -3.85
C SER A 88 -6.29 23.27 -3.01
N MET A 89 -6.70 22.15 -3.60
CA MET A 89 -6.87 20.87 -2.94
C MET A 89 -6.25 19.75 -3.77
N PRO A 90 -4.93 19.55 -3.69
CA PRO A 90 -4.32 18.44 -4.39
C PRO A 90 -4.71 17.15 -3.70
N ILE A 91 -5.48 16.32 -4.39
CA ILE A 91 -5.59 14.92 -4.01
C ILE A 91 -4.32 14.26 -4.51
N VAL A 92 -3.37 14.06 -3.61
CA VAL A 92 -2.13 13.36 -3.94
C VAL A 92 -2.29 11.92 -3.54
N ASN A 93 -2.33 11.06 -4.53
CA ASN A 93 -2.31 9.62 -4.32
C ASN A 93 -0.89 9.14 -4.53
N ARG A 94 -0.37 8.53 -3.50
CA ARG A 94 0.98 7.97 -3.53
C ARG A 94 0.88 6.47 -3.44
N ALA A 95 1.59 5.79 -4.28
CA ALA A 95 1.86 4.40 -4.04
C ALA A 95 2.61 3.72 -5.12
N VAL A 96 3.18 2.75 -4.92
CA VAL A 96 3.21 1.36 -5.37
C VAL A 96 4.53 0.73 -5.01
N VAL A 97 4.46 -0.39 -4.39
CA VAL A 97 5.65 -1.15 -4.03
C VAL A 97 5.55 -2.52 -4.65
N ALA A 98 6.51 -2.87 -5.48
CA ALA A 98 6.74 -4.25 -5.85
C ALA A 98 7.87 -4.76 -4.97
N ILE A 99 7.62 -5.86 -4.29
CA ILE A 99 8.57 -6.47 -3.36
C ILE A 99 8.96 -7.84 -3.89
N ARG A 100 10.22 -8.04 -3.96
CA ARG A 100 10.73 -9.32 -4.45
C ARG A 100 11.85 -9.87 -3.57
#